data_adfed7a0e767a0c91f8eaf2ded015515
#
_entry.id   adfed7a0e767a0c91f8eaf2ded015515
#
_cell.length_a   1.000
_cell.length_b   1.000
_cell.length_c   1.000
_cell.angle_alpha   90.00
_cell.angle_beta   90.00
_cell.angle_gamma   90.00
#
_symmetry.space_group_name_H-M   'P 1'
#
loop_
_entity.id
_entity.type
_entity.pdbx_description
1 polymer ?
#
loop_
_entity_poly.entity_id
_entity_poly.type
_entity_poly.pdbx_seq_one_letter_code
_entity_poly.pdbx_strand_id
1 'polypeptide(L)'
;MHTTLQFIRYCLITGVTITVLLISIVGFLLLGSLPHYDGEKASPGLSAPVSIERDSLGTVTFKGQNRLDLAQAMGFVHAQERFFEMDLLRRQAAGELAELFGTSMLMRDIKARKFRLRARSSLVLEQLPETQRQL
;
A
#
# COMPACT_ATOMS: atom_id res chain seq x y z
N MET A 1 -48.70 18.66 -21.40
CA MET A 1 -48.19 18.96 -20.03
C MET A 1 -47.94 17.71 -19.17
N HIS A 2 -48.81 16.67 -19.19
CA HIS A 2 -48.62 15.43 -18.45
C HIS A 2 -47.42 14.59 -18.94
N THR A 3 -47.18 14.49 -20.22
CA THR A 3 -46.08 13.68 -20.83
C THR A 3 -44.68 14.26 -20.49
N THR A 4 -44.54 15.58 -20.48
CA THR A 4 -43.26 16.24 -20.12
C THR A 4 -42.92 16.05 -18.65
N LEU A 5 -43.91 16.12 -17.76
CA LEU A 5 -43.69 15.88 -16.31
C LEU A 5 -43.31 14.41 -16.05
N GLN A 6 -43.90 13.46 -16.74
CA GLN A 6 -43.54 12.04 -16.63
C GLN A 6 -42.12 11.79 -17.14
N PHE A 7 -41.74 12.39 -18.26
CA PHE A 7 -40.39 12.29 -18.81
C PHE A 7 -39.34 12.82 -17.84
N ILE A 8 -39.55 14.03 -17.27
CA ILE A 8 -38.65 14.62 -16.25
C ILE A 8 -38.54 13.68 -15.03
N ARG A 9 -39.65 13.11 -14.54
CA ARG A 9 -39.66 12.18 -13.41
C ARG A 9 -38.84 10.93 -13.69
N TYR A 10 -38.97 10.34 -14.89
CA TYR A 10 -38.15 9.18 -15.24
C TYR A 10 -36.68 9.51 -15.38
N CYS A 11 -36.32 10.66 -15.96
CA CYS A 11 -34.92 11.11 -16.02
C CYS A 11 -34.33 11.33 -14.63
N LEU A 12 -35.08 11.91 -13.70
CA LEU A 12 -34.64 12.09 -12.32
C LEU A 12 -34.46 10.75 -11.59
N ILE A 13 -35.40 9.82 -11.72
CA ILE A 13 -35.31 8.51 -11.11
C ILE A 13 -34.10 7.77 -11.66
N THR A 14 -33.91 7.74 -12.97
CA THR A 14 -32.77 7.08 -13.62
C THR A 14 -31.44 7.70 -13.16
N GLY A 15 -31.37 9.04 -13.09
CA GLY A 15 -30.18 9.73 -12.60
C GLY A 15 -29.83 9.37 -11.15
N VAL A 16 -30.84 9.38 -10.27
CA VAL A 16 -30.66 8.97 -8.86
C VAL A 16 -30.21 7.51 -8.76
N THR A 17 -30.85 6.60 -9.52
CA THR A 17 -30.49 5.17 -9.51
C THR A 17 -29.04 4.93 -9.93
N ILE A 18 -28.61 5.59 -11.02
CA ILE A 18 -27.21 5.49 -11.49
C ILE A 18 -26.25 6.03 -10.44
N THR A 19 -26.55 7.16 -9.83
CA THR A 19 -25.71 7.75 -8.78
C THR A 19 -25.57 6.82 -7.56
N VAL A 20 -26.68 6.26 -7.08
CA VAL A 20 -26.66 5.29 -5.98
C VAL A 20 -25.85 4.05 -6.34
N LEU A 21 -26.01 3.53 -7.55
CA LEU A 21 -25.25 2.38 -8.03
C LEU A 21 -23.74 2.65 -8.06
N LEU A 22 -23.34 3.82 -8.57
CA LEU A 22 -21.93 4.23 -8.61
C LEU A 22 -21.35 4.36 -7.20
N ILE A 23 -22.07 5.01 -6.27
CA ILE A 23 -21.65 5.14 -4.88
C ILE A 23 -21.50 3.76 -4.23
N SER A 24 -22.43 2.84 -4.49
CA SER A 24 -22.39 1.47 -3.95
C SER A 24 -21.18 0.69 -4.48
N ILE A 25 -20.88 0.81 -5.78
CA ILE A 25 -19.72 0.15 -6.39
C ILE A 25 -18.42 0.72 -5.78
N VAL A 26 -18.29 2.04 -5.70
CA VAL A 26 -17.12 2.70 -5.10
C VAL A 26 -16.97 2.30 -3.64
N GLY A 27 -18.07 2.31 -2.87
CA GLY A 27 -18.08 1.85 -1.48
C GLY A 27 -17.62 0.40 -1.33
N PHE A 28 -18.12 -0.50 -2.17
CA PHE A 28 -17.71 -1.92 -2.17
C PHE A 28 -16.22 -2.11 -2.47
N LEU A 29 -15.69 -1.38 -3.46
CA LEU A 29 -14.27 -1.44 -3.80
C LEU A 29 -13.38 -0.88 -2.68
N LEU A 30 -13.81 0.22 -2.04
CA LEU A 30 -13.07 0.82 -0.92
C LEU A 30 -13.07 -0.10 0.31
N LEU A 31 -14.22 -0.70 0.66
CA LEU A 31 -14.30 -1.65 1.77
C LEU A 31 -13.41 -2.87 1.56
N GLY A 32 -13.31 -3.37 0.32
CA GLY A 32 -12.41 -4.48 -0.03
C GLY A 32 -10.92 -4.14 0.04
N SER A 33 -10.56 -2.85 0.02
CA SER A 33 -9.16 -2.39 0.12
C SER A 33 -8.70 -2.12 1.56
N LEU A 34 -9.62 -2.15 2.54
CA LEU A 34 -9.26 -1.93 3.93
C LEU A 34 -8.45 -3.11 4.49
N PRO A 35 -7.38 -2.83 5.25
CA PRO A 35 -6.58 -3.88 5.85
C PRO A 35 -7.37 -4.62 6.95
N HIS A 36 -7.19 -5.93 7.01
CA HIS A 36 -7.71 -6.75 8.10
C HIS A 36 -6.67 -6.81 9.22
N TYR A 37 -7.01 -6.25 10.37
CA TYR A 37 -6.11 -6.18 11.52
C TYR A 37 -6.23 -7.38 12.45
N ASP A 38 -7.35 -8.09 12.41
CA ASP A 38 -7.64 -9.22 13.28
C ASP A 38 -7.40 -10.56 12.59
N GLY A 39 -7.09 -11.58 13.38
CA GLY A 39 -6.93 -12.95 12.93
C GLY A 39 -5.47 -13.41 12.86
N GLU A 40 -5.29 -14.65 12.42
CA GLU A 40 -3.99 -15.29 12.29
C GLU A 40 -3.59 -15.40 10.81
N LYS A 41 -2.33 -15.13 10.52
CA LYS A 41 -1.76 -15.26 9.17
C LYS A 41 -0.49 -16.08 9.22
N ALA A 42 -0.43 -17.12 8.40
CA ALA A 42 0.82 -17.83 8.18
C ALA A 42 1.76 -16.97 7.33
N SER A 43 2.99 -16.79 7.81
CA SER A 43 4.04 -16.09 7.06
C SER A 43 5.24 -17.02 6.91
N PRO A 44 5.68 -17.31 5.67
CA PRO A 44 6.87 -18.11 5.44
C PRO A 44 8.10 -17.38 6.01
N GLY A 45 9.00 -18.13 6.63
CA GLY A 45 10.25 -17.59 7.19
C GLY A 45 10.22 -17.25 8.68
N LEU A 46 9.06 -17.22 9.34
CA LEU A 46 8.99 -17.12 10.79
C LEU A 46 9.46 -18.43 11.44
N SER A 47 10.35 -18.32 12.43
CA SER A 47 10.79 -19.47 13.23
C SER A 47 9.87 -19.74 14.43
N ALA A 48 9.16 -18.72 14.92
CA ALA A 48 8.19 -18.81 16.00
C ALA A 48 7.04 -17.80 15.79
N PRO A 49 5.87 -18.02 16.41
CA PRO A 49 4.76 -17.08 16.35
C PRO A 49 5.12 -15.70 16.90
N VAL A 50 4.65 -14.64 16.23
CA VAL A 50 4.74 -13.26 16.70
C VAL A 50 3.33 -12.71 16.91
N SER A 51 3.07 -12.18 18.11
CA SER A 51 1.84 -11.45 18.41
C SER A 51 2.01 -9.98 18.05
N ILE A 52 0.99 -9.44 17.35
CA ILE A 52 0.90 -8.03 16.96
C ILE A 52 -0.34 -7.46 17.65
N GLU A 53 -0.13 -6.57 18.59
CA GLU A 53 -1.21 -5.93 19.34
C GLU A 53 -1.29 -4.45 19.00
N ARG A 54 -2.52 -3.92 18.90
CA ARG A 54 -2.77 -2.49 18.67
C ARG A 54 -3.54 -1.90 19.84
N ASP A 55 -3.09 -0.76 20.33
CA ASP A 55 -3.85 0.01 21.32
C ASP A 55 -4.92 0.90 20.66
N SER A 56 -5.71 1.58 21.49
CA SER A 56 -6.77 2.49 21.03
C SER A 56 -6.26 3.73 20.28
N LEU A 57 -4.97 4.01 20.35
CA LEU A 57 -4.30 5.10 19.63
C LEU A 57 -3.65 4.62 18.33
N GLY A 58 -3.73 3.30 18.04
CA GLY A 58 -3.11 2.69 16.87
C GLY A 58 -1.63 2.35 17.03
N THR A 59 -1.07 2.47 18.25
CA THR A 59 0.32 2.08 18.52
C THR A 59 0.45 0.56 18.44
N VAL A 60 1.43 0.10 17.69
CA VAL A 60 1.65 -1.33 17.48
C VAL A 60 2.73 -1.86 18.43
N THR A 61 2.39 -2.92 19.16
CA THR A 61 3.30 -3.66 20.00
C THR A 61 3.54 -5.05 19.43
N PHE A 62 4.81 -5.42 19.24
CA PHE A 62 5.24 -6.73 18.77
C PHE A 62 5.76 -7.56 19.93
N LYS A 63 5.31 -8.81 20.05
CA LYS A 63 5.79 -9.78 21.03
C LYS A 63 6.24 -11.05 20.30
N GLY A 64 7.51 -11.40 20.42
CA GLY A 64 8.11 -12.56 19.77
C GLY A 64 9.37 -13.03 20.50
N GLN A 65 9.90 -14.19 20.08
CA GLN A 65 11.02 -14.84 20.77
C GLN A 65 12.39 -14.39 20.23
N ASN A 66 12.46 -13.92 19.01
CA ASN A 66 13.73 -13.51 18.41
C ASN A 66 13.58 -12.25 17.54
N ARG A 67 14.72 -11.60 17.27
CA ARG A 67 14.78 -10.33 16.56
C ARG A 67 14.39 -10.44 15.09
N LEU A 68 14.70 -11.55 14.43
CA LEU A 68 14.41 -11.74 13.00
C LEU A 68 12.91 -11.83 12.76
N ASP A 69 12.21 -12.63 13.57
CA ASP A 69 10.76 -12.76 13.51
C ASP A 69 10.06 -11.43 13.81
N LEU A 70 10.56 -10.67 14.80
CA LEU A 70 10.05 -9.33 15.11
C LEU A 70 10.26 -8.34 13.96
N ALA A 71 11.41 -8.38 13.30
CA ALA A 71 11.70 -7.54 12.14
C ALA A 71 10.78 -7.87 10.96
N GLN A 72 10.54 -9.16 10.70
CA GLN A 72 9.61 -9.61 9.67
C GLN A 72 8.17 -9.16 9.96
N ALA A 73 7.72 -9.31 11.21
CA ALA A 73 6.39 -8.85 11.63
C ALA A 73 6.23 -7.33 11.49
N MET A 74 7.26 -6.56 11.84
CA MET A 74 7.28 -5.11 11.66
C MET A 74 7.22 -4.73 10.16
N GLY A 75 7.96 -5.41 9.30
CA GLY A 75 7.90 -5.23 7.86
C GLY A 75 6.51 -5.52 7.29
N PHE A 76 5.85 -6.56 7.78
CA PHE A 76 4.47 -6.89 7.41
C PHE A 76 3.50 -5.76 7.78
N VAL A 77 3.57 -5.23 9.01
CA VAL A 77 2.71 -4.12 9.44
C VAL A 77 2.97 -2.85 8.62
N HIS A 78 4.23 -2.52 8.35
CA HIS A 78 4.58 -1.38 7.50
C HIS A 78 4.00 -1.55 6.07
N ALA A 79 4.10 -2.74 5.51
CA ALA A 79 3.50 -3.01 4.19
C ALA A 79 1.97 -2.93 4.23
N GLN A 80 1.34 -3.41 5.29
CA GLN A 80 -0.12 -3.33 5.45
C GLN A 80 -0.63 -1.89 5.52
N GLU A 81 0.11 -0.99 6.19
CA GLU A 81 -0.33 0.37 6.46
C GLU A 81 0.10 1.39 5.41
N ARG A 82 1.28 1.21 4.82
CA ARG A 82 1.92 2.24 3.99
C ARG A 82 2.66 1.70 2.76
N PHE A 83 2.22 0.59 2.21
CA PHE A 83 2.89 -0.01 1.04
C PHE A 83 3.06 0.97 -0.11
N PHE A 84 2.02 1.74 -0.42
CA PHE A 84 2.06 2.71 -1.51
C PHE A 84 3.13 3.79 -1.29
N GLU A 85 3.24 4.31 -0.07
CA GLU A 85 4.27 5.29 0.29
C GLU A 85 5.69 4.69 0.17
N MET A 86 5.88 3.46 0.65
CA MET A 86 7.15 2.74 0.53
C MET A 86 7.53 2.52 -0.94
N ASP A 87 6.57 2.12 -1.79
CA ASP A 87 6.82 1.92 -3.22
C ASP A 87 7.13 3.25 -3.93
N LEU A 88 6.45 4.34 -3.56
CA LEU A 88 6.77 5.68 -4.08
C LEU A 88 8.20 6.11 -3.75
N LEU A 89 8.66 5.92 -2.52
CA LEU A 89 10.02 6.25 -2.09
C LEU A 89 11.05 5.40 -2.84
N ARG A 90 10.79 4.11 -3.00
CA ARG A 90 11.61 3.18 -3.77
C ARG A 90 11.72 3.63 -5.24
N ARG A 91 10.58 3.95 -5.88
CA ARG A 91 10.52 4.44 -7.26
C ARG A 91 11.20 5.80 -7.41
N GLN A 92 11.02 6.70 -6.45
CA GLN A 92 11.70 7.99 -6.45
C GLN A 92 13.23 7.82 -6.45
N ALA A 93 13.75 6.95 -5.59
CA ALA A 93 15.17 6.65 -5.52
C ALA A 93 15.71 5.99 -6.80
N ALA A 94 14.89 5.14 -7.44
CA ALA A 94 15.23 4.45 -8.68
C ALA A 94 15.08 5.35 -9.94
N GLY A 95 14.35 6.46 -9.85
CA GLY A 95 13.98 7.29 -11.00
C GLY A 95 12.91 6.64 -11.87
N GLU A 96 11.82 6.15 -11.26
CA GLU A 96 10.73 5.39 -11.88
C GLU A 96 9.34 6.00 -11.61
N LEU A 97 9.28 7.25 -11.15
CA LEU A 97 7.99 7.90 -10.87
C LEU A 97 7.16 8.16 -12.13
N ALA A 98 7.82 8.36 -13.27
CA ALA A 98 7.15 8.59 -14.55
C ALA A 98 6.30 7.40 -15.01
N GLU A 99 6.59 6.17 -14.55
CA GLU A 99 5.78 4.98 -14.80
C GLU A 99 4.36 5.10 -14.20
N LEU A 100 4.23 5.80 -13.06
CA LEU A 100 2.95 6.00 -12.38
C LEU A 100 2.28 7.34 -12.74
N PHE A 101 3.07 8.40 -12.86
CA PHE A 101 2.56 9.77 -12.97
C PHE A 101 2.80 10.43 -14.33
N GLY A 102 3.34 9.66 -15.29
CA GLY A 102 3.55 10.12 -16.65
C GLY A 102 4.74 11.08 -16.80
N THR A 103 4.77 11.77 -17.94
CA THR A 103 5.89 12.59 -18.40
C THR A 103 6.22 13.77 -17.48
N SER A 104 5.29 14.21 -16.64
CA SER A 104 5.52 15.29 -15.66
C SER A 104 6.64 14.97 -14.67
N MET A 105 6.88 13.67 -14.39
CA MET A 105 7.92 13.20 -13.47
C MET A 105 9.25 12.88 -14.17
N LEU A 106 9.30 12.90 -15.49
CA LEU A 106 10.46 12.46 -16.27
C LEU A 106 11.76 13.20 -15.89
N MET A 107 11.71 14.51 -15.73
CA MET A 107 12.89 15.31 -15.35
C MET A 107 13.41 14.96 -13.95
N ARG A 108 12.52 14.61 -13.04
CA ARG A 108 12.86 14.16 -11.69
C ARG A 108 13.53 12.79 -11.73
N ASP A 109 12.99 11.88 -12.54
CA ASP A 109 13.55 10.54 -12.73
C ASP A 109 14.94 10.59 -13.36
N ILE A 110 15.15 11.42 -14.39
CA ILE A 110 16.47 11.63 -14.99
C ILE A 110 17.50 12.10 -13.95
N LYS A 111 17.11 13.04 -13.07
CA LYS A 111 17.99 13.50 -11.97
C LYS A 111 18.30 12.37 -10.98
N ALA A 112 17.29 11.59 -10.57
CA ALA A 112 17.48 10.49 -9.63
C ALA A 112 18.39 9.40 -10.20
N ARG A 113 18.25 9.04 -11.47
CA ARG A 113 19.07 8.03 -12.16
C ARG A 113 20.56 8.41 -12.23
N LYS A 114 20.91 9.69 -12.20
CA LYS A 114 22.32 10.13 -12.16
C LYS A 114 23.05 9.64 -10.90
N PHE A 115 22.35 9.49 -9.79
CA PHE A 115 22.93 8.98 -8.53
C PHE A 115 23.12 7.45 -8.54
N ARG A 116 22.48 6.72 -9.44
CA ARG A 116 22.54 5.25 -9.57
C ARG A 116 22.28 4.52 -8.26
N LEU A 117 21.32 5.02 -7.45
CA LEU A 117 21.05 4.50 -6.10
C LEU A 117 20.71 3.02 -6.10
N ARG A 118 19.88 2.53 -7.05
CA ARG A 118 19.55 1.11 -7.15
C ARG A 118 20.78 0.22 -7.33
N ALA A 119 21.66 0.57 -8.28
CA ALA A 119 22.86 -0.21 -8.53
C ALA A 119 23.85 -0.15 -7.35
N ARG A 120 23.96 1.00 -6.68
CA ARG A 120 24.79 1.14 -5.48
C ARG A 120 24.23 0.35 -4.31
N SER A 121 22.92 0.34 -4.12
CA SER A 121 22.28 -0.44 -3.05
C SER A 121 22.52 -1.93 -3.20
N SER A 122 22.49 -2.46 -4.42
CA SER A 122 22.83 -3.87 -4.67
C SER A 122 24.27 -4.20 -4.26
N LEU A 123 25.23 -3.34 -4.62
CA LEU A 123 26.63 -3.53 -4.23
C LEU A 123 26.83 -3.44 -2.71
N VAL A 124 26.14 -2.51 -2.04
CA VAL A 124 26.18 -2.41 -0.56
C VAL A 124 25.63 -3.66 0.08
N LEU A 125 24.49 -4.16 -0.44
CA LEU A 125 23.87 -5.39 0.09
C LEU A 125 24.79 -6.60 0.01
N GLU A 126 25.56 -6.73 -1.08
CA GLU A 126 26.54 -7.80 -1.25
C GLU A 126 27.69 -7.73 -0.24
N GLN A 127 28.02 -6.52 0.24
CA GLN A 127 29.11 -6.28 1.20
C GLN A 127 28.69 -6.38 2.66
N LEU A 128 27.36 -6.48 2.94
CA LEU A 128 26.87 -6.60 4.31
C LEU A 128 27.24 -7.96 4.93
N PRO A 129 27.61 -8.00 6.23
CA PRO A 129 27.71 -9.23 6.98
C PRO A 129 26.43 -10.06 6.90
N GLU A 130 26.54 -11.39 6.93
CA GLU A 130 25.40 -12.30 6.80
C GLU A 130 24.30 -12.00 7.83
N THR A 131 24.65 -11.69 9.07
CA THR A 131 23.71 -11.31 10.14
C THR A 131 22.90 -10.04 9.86
N GLN A 132 23.41 -9.14 9.02
CA GLN A 132 22.70 -7.92 8.59
C GLN A 132 21.95 -8.12 7.31
N ARG A 133 22.37 -9.08 6.48
CA ARG A 133 21.70 -9.41 5.21
C ARG A 133 20.39 -10.17 5.44
N GLN A 134 20.26 -10.86 6.57
CA GLN A 134 19.05 -11.60 6.96
C GLN A 134 17.96 -10.72 7.57
N LEU A 135 18.24 -9.47 7.94
CA LEU A 135 17.27 -8.48 8.41
C LEU A 135 16.62 -7.72 7.25
#